data_d714056f3c009910f59a583796c63ac0
#
_entry.id   d714056f3c009910f59a583796c63ac0
#
_cell.length_a   1.000
_cell.length_b   1.000
_cell.length_c   1.000
_cell.angle_alpha   90.00
_cell.angle_beta   90.00
_cell.angle_gamma   90.00
#
_symmetry.space_group_name_H-M   'P 1'
#
loop_
_entity.id
_entity.type
_entity.pdbx_description
1 polymer ?
#
loop_
_entity_poly.entity_id
_entity_poly.type
_entity_poly.pdbx_seq_one_letter_code
_entity_poly.pdbx_strand_id
1 'polypeptide(L)'
;MTARATRLRSAGLSAVAILALLASGCSGENEGSLPDRSPVQSHIAAAPASVTVDPAEPERIELRTASGVTYLSSPLHSEKLMRGGESGQQLNPVDELPVWWGESGMPGTSTTQTVVVVGHNYTTREAPFRALRVVEPGDRILLGTPNGTLEYDVETVGPLHKGSLLGAHELRESVPGRLILANCDVVEGESTDDNYVVIAQLAAH
;
A
#
# COMPACT_ATOMS: atom_id res chain seq x y z
N MET A 1 33.39 68.52 -49.12
CA MET A 1 32.79 69.56 -48.29
C MET A 1 32.14 68.81 -47.14
N THR A 2 32.85 68.59 -46.11
CA THR A 2 32.94 69.23 -44.77
C THR A 2 31.66 69.64 -44.13
N ALA A 3 31.29 68.95 -43.04
CA ALA A 3 30.94 69.45 -41.70
C ALA A 3 30.49 68.27 -40.87
N ARG A 4 31.20 67.82 -39.93
CA ARG A 4 31.50 68.12 -38.53
C ARG A 4 30.24 68.15 -37.61
N ALA A 5 30.20 67.15 -36.79
CA ALA A 5 30.17 67.15 -35.34
C ALA A 5 28.87 67.63 -34.66
N THR A 6 28.37 66.88 -33.70
CA THR A 6 28.59 67.16 -32.28
C THR A 6 27.96 66.06 -31.42
N ARG A 7 28.68 65.65 -30.39
CA ARG A 7 28.24 64.70 -29.31
C ARG A 7 27.25 65.38 -28.39
N LEU A 8 26.31 64.65 -27.91
CA LEU A 8 25.74 64.88 -26.55
C LEU A 8 25.55 63.57 -25.85
N ARG A 9 26.18 63.43 -24.72
CA ARG A 9 25.99 62.38 -23.75
C ARG A 9 24.76 62.74 -22.91
N SER A 10 23.86 61.81 -22.68
CA SER A 10 22.90 61.90 -21.58
C SER A 10 22.83 60.55 -20.90
N ALA A 11 23.25 60.53 -19.66
CA ALA A 11 23.06 59.45 -18.73
C ALA A 11 21.58 59.42 -18.32
N GLY A 12 20.97 58.27 -18.34
CA GLY A 12 19.60 58.11 -17.89
C GLY A 12 19.45 56.75 -17.19
N LEU A 13 19.11 56.84 -15.94
CA LEU A 13 18.94 55.83 -14.92
C LEU A 13 18.24 54.55 -15.38
N SER A 14 18.84 53.46 -15.05
CA SER A 14 18.20 52.11 -15.10
C SER A 14 17.20 52.01 -13.94
N ALA A 15 15.93 51.92 -14.28
CA ALA A 15 14.92 51.46 -13.36
C ALA A 15 14.74 49.93 -13.60
N VAL A 16 15.27 49.12 -12.68
CA VAL A 16 15.00 47.67 -12.64
C VAL A 16 13.62 47.50 -12.05
N ALA A 17 12.65 47.24 -12.90
CA ALA A 17 11.32 46.72 -12.48
C ALA A 17 11.44 45.24 -12.20
N ILE A 18 11.46 44.89 -10.90
CA ILE A 18 11.30 43.51 -10.45
C ILE A 18 9.85 43.14 -10.64
N LEU A 19 9.57 42.41 -11.71
CA LEU A 19 8.26 41.78 -11.96
C LEU A 19 8.20 40.51 -11.08
N ALA A 20 7.55 40.60 -9.92
CA ALA A 20 7.21 39.44 -9.12
C ALA A 20 6.14 38.64 -9.87
N LEU A 21 6.56 37.56 -10.56
CA LEU A 21 5.64 36.53 -11.04
C LEU A 21 5.11 35.79 -9.82
N LEU A 22 3.88 36.11 -9.44
CA LEU A 22 3.05 35.23 -8.61
C LEU A 22 2.74 34.00 -9.47
N ALA A 23 3.54 32.96 -9.29
CA ALA A 23 3.18 31.64 -9.75
C ALA A 23 1.97 31.19 -8.92
N SER A 24 0.78 31.41 -9.48
CA SER A 24 -0.43 30.70 -9.07
C SER A 24 -0.18 29.23 -9.32
N GLY A 25 0.20 28.50 -8.27
CA GLY A 25 0.26 27.05 -8.32
C GLY A 25 -1.14 26.55 -8.62
N CYS A 26 -1.38 26.11 -9.85
CA CYS A 26 -2.47 25.21 -10.15
C CYS A 26 -2.28 23.98 -9.27
N SER A 27 -3.22 23.74 -8.40
CA SER A 27 -3.41 22.46 -7.73
C SER A 27 -3.61 21.43 -8.84
N GLY A 28 -2.53 20.76 -9.23
CA GLY A 28 -2.63 19.60 -10.11
C GLY A 28 -3.48 18.57 -9.38
N GLU A 29 -4.57 18.18 -9.99
CA GLU A 29 -5.30 16.99 -9.64
C GLU A 29 -4.30 15.86 -9.58
N ASN A 30 -4.39 15.07 -8.53
CA ASN A 30 -3.42 14.03 -8.18
C ASN A 30 -3.68 12.81 -9.07
N GLU A 31 -3.43 12.97 -10.38
CA GLU A 31 -3.60 11.90 -11.36
C GLU A 31 -2.54 10.82 -11.11
N GLY A 32 -2.96 9.72 -10.50
CA GLY A 32 -2.30 8.43 -10.64
C GLY A 32 -0.95 8.24 -9.94
N SER A 33 -0.49 9.18 -9.09
CA SER A 33 0.78 8.94 -8.38
C SER A 33 0.63 7.77 -7.41
N LEU A 34 1.65 6.89 -7.40
CA LEU A 34 1.75 5.83 -6.39
C LEU A 34 1.73 6.45 -5.00
N PRO A 35 1.15 5.77 -3.99
CA PRO A 35 1.31 6.16 -2.61
C PRO A 35 2.79 6.21 -2.27
N ASP A 36 3.18 7.17 -1.44
CA ASP A 36 4.54 7.21 -0.95
C ASP A 36 4.70 6.32 0.31
N ARG A 37 5.92 6.18 0.75
CA ARG A 37 6.26 5.44 1.98
C ARG A 37 6.54 6.38 3.14
N SER A 38 5.87 7.54 3.18
CA SER A 38 5.99 8.50 4.27
C SER A 38 5.63 7.87 5.60
N PRO A 39 6.37 8.20 6.66
CA PRO A 39 6.11 7.65 7.98
C PRO A 39 4.72 8.02 8.49
N VAL A 40 3.98 7.01 8.98
CA VAL A 40 2.73 7.20 9.71
C VAL A 40 2.87 6.73 11.15
N GLN A 41 1.95 7.14 12.02
CA GLN A 41 1.96 6.68 13.40
C GLN A 41 1.71 5.17 13.47
N SER A 42 2.62 4.46 14.12
CA SER A 42 2.43 3.05 14.44
C SER A 42 1.49 2.89 15.63
N HIS A 43 0.62 1.89 15.55
CA HIS A 43 -0.32 1.50 16.61
C HIS A 43 -0.14 0.05 17.06
N ILE A 44 0.80 -0.67 16.44
CA ILE A 44 1.15 -2.04 16.81
C ILE A 44 2.53 -2.03 17.46
N ALA A 45 2.64 -2.58 18.67
CA ALA A 45 3.95 -2.84 19.27
C ALA A 45 4.71 -3.88 18.43
N ALA A 46 6.03 -3.78 18.37
CA ALA A 46 6.84 -4.80 17.73
C ALA A 46 6.55 -6.17 18.37
N ALA A 47 6.55 -7.21 17.55
CA ALA A 47 6.44 -8.58 18.06
C ALA A 47 7.64 -8.88 18.97
N PRO A 48 7.42 -9.37 20.20
CA PRO A 48 8.52 -9.79 21.03
C PRO A 48 9.14 -11.08 20.46
N ALA A 49 10.45 -11.16 20.48
CA ALA A 49 11.16 -12.36 20.04
C ALA A 49 10.67 -13.60 20.83
N SER A 50 10.40 -14.69 20.10
CA SER A 50 10.10 -16.00 20.67
C SER A 50 8.81 -16.13 21.48
N VAL A 51 7.78 -15.33 21.21
CA VAL A 51 6.46 -15.48 21.86
C VAL A 51 5.52 -16.27 20.96
N THR A 52 4.90 -17.30 21.55
CA THR A 52 3.78 -17.98 20.92
C THR A 52 2.55 -17.07 20.96
N VAL A 53 1.94 -16.82 19.80
CA VAL A 53 0.66 -16.10 19.68
C VAL A 53 -0.40 -17.11 19.29
N ASP A 54 -1.35 -17.32 20.18
CA ASP A 54 -2.49 -18.20 19.90
C ASP A 54 -3.35 -17.64 18.76
N PRO A 55 -3.92 -18.50 17.90
CA PRO A 55 -4.74 -18.04 16.79
C PRO A 55 -5.91 -17.16 17.24
N ALA A 56 -6.07 -16.01 16.59
CA ALA A 56 -7.18 -15.08 16.83
C ALA A 56 -7.45 -14.23 15.58
N GLU A 57 -8.67 -13.69 15.48
CA GLU A 57 -9.03 -12.74 14.41
C GLU A 57 -8.16 -11.49 14.52
N PRO A 58 -7.59 -11.01 13.40
CA PRO A 58 -6.76 -9.82 13.41
C PRO A 58 -7.62 -8.56 13.49
N GLU A 59 -7.15 -7.56 14.23
CA GLU A 59 -7.83 -6.28 14.44
C GLU A 59 -7.15 -5.11 13.72
N ARG A 60 -5.88 -5.28 13.36
CA ARG A 60 -5.07 -4.21 12.76
C ARG A 60 -3.96 -4.77 11.88
N ILE A 61 -3.63 -4.02 10.83
CA ILE A 61 -2.49 -4.30 9.95
C ILE A 61 -1.59 -3.08 9.84
N GLU A 62 -0.28 -3.31 9.83
CA GLU A 62 0.72 -2.30 9.50
C GLU A 62 1.69 -2.82 8.46
N LEU A 63 2.11 -1.92 7.57
CA LEU A 63 3.21 -2.15 6.63
C LEU A 63 4.40 -1.30 7.05
N ARG A 64 5.56 -1.91 7.13
CA ARG A 64 6.81 -1.28 7.52
C ARG A 64 7.91 -1.54 6.49
N THR A 65 8.77 -0.55 6.30
CA THR A 65 9.99 -0.75 5.53
C THR A 65 10.90 -1.77 6.22
N ALA A 66 11.86 -2.33 5.48
CA ALA A 66 12.91 -3.18 6.06
C ALA A 66 13.67 -2.48 7.21
N SER A 67 13.77 -1.16 7.21
CA SER A 67 14.36 -0.35 8.29
C SER A 67 13.41 -0.10 9.47
N GLY A 68 12.16 -0.57 9.41
CA GLY A 68 11.18 -0.47 10.49
C GLY A 68 10.31 0.79 10.49
N VAL A 69 10.35 1.60 9.44
CA VAL A 69 9.46 2.78 9.31
C VAL A 69 8.08 2.32 8.90
N THR A 70 7.06 2.57 9.72
CA THR A 70 5.66 2.30 9.38
C THR A 70 5.16 3.30 8.35
N TYR A 71 4.64 2.84 7.21
CA TYR A 71 4.06 3.67 6.16
C TYR A 71 2.58 3.38 5.88
N LEU A 72 2.03 2.31 6.44
CA LEU A 72 0.59 2.06 6.54
C LEU A 72 0.26 1.56 7.94
N SER A 73 -0.80 2.10 8.53
CA SER A 73 -1.44 1.57 9.74
C SER A 73 -2.94 1.69 9.59
N SER A 74 -3.66 0.56 9.62
CA SER A 74 -5.10 0.49 9.40
C SER A 74 -5.78 -0.48 10.36
N PRO A 75 -6.98 -0.17 10.87
CA PRO A 75 -7.86 -1.21 11.39
C PRO A 75 -8.07 -2.29 10.33
N LEU A 76 -8.42 -3.48 10.78
CA LEU A 76 -8.69 -4.63 9.93
C LEU A 76 -9.96 -5.30 10.45
N HIS A 77 -10.87 -5.63 9.53
CA HIS A 77 -12.11 -6.30 9.85
C HIS A 77 -12.09 -7.76 9.41
N SER A 78 -13.07 -8.53 9.85
CA SER A 78 -13.23 -9.94 9.50
C SER A 78 -14.51 -10.14 8.71
N GLU A 79 -14.43 -10.84 7.57
CA GLU A 79 -15.61 -11.27 6.80
C GLU A 79 -15.49 -12.76 6.46
N LYS A 80 -16.59 -13.49 6.56
CA LYS A 80 -16.62 -14.93 6.27
C LYS A 80 -16.82 -15.24 4.80
N LEU A 81 -17.63 -14.45 4.10
CA LEU A 81 -17.97 -14.66 2.69
C LEU A 81 -17.73 -13.35 1.93
N MET A 82 -16.67 -13.32 1.13
CA MET A 82 -16.28 -12.17 0.31
C MET A 82 -16.24 -12.50 -1.17
N ARG A 83 -17.09 -13.43 -1.61
CA ARG A 83 -17.09 -13.87 -3.01
C ARG A 83 -17.91 -12.91 -3.86
N GLY A 84 -17.31 -12.42 -4.93
CA GLY A 84 -17.91 -11.52 -5.91
C GLY A 84 -17.56 -11.90 -7.35
N GLY A 85 -17.92 -11.04 -8.30
CA GLY A 85 -17.80 -11.27 -9.72
C GLY A 85 -18.89 -12.22 -10.26
N GLU A 86 -19.00 -12.33 -11.57
CA GLU A 86 -20.06 -13.13 -12.24
C GLU A 86 -20.02 -14.62 -11.88
N SER A 87 -18.83 -15.14 -11.59
CA SER A 87 -18.63 -16.58 -11.26
C SER A 87 -18.36 -16.84 -9.78
N GLY A 88 -18.41 -15.81 -8.91
CA GLY A 88 -18.02 -15.94 -7.51
C GLY A 88 -16.53 -16.25 -7.30
N GLN A 89 -15.70 -15.97 -8.30
CA GLN A 89 -14.26 -16.27 -8.29
C GLN A 89 -13.41 -15.11 -7.77
N GLN A 90 -14.02 -13.98 -7.41
CA GLN A 90 -13.31 -12.82 -6.91
C GLN A 90 -13.59 -12.61 -5.43
N LEU A 91 -12.57 -12.23 -4.67
CA LEU A 91 -12.75 -11.72 -3.33
C LEU A 91 -13.13 -10.24 -3.43
N ASN A 92 -14.29 -9.90 -2.90
CA ASN A 92 -14.83 -8.54 -2.95
C ASN A 92 -15.36 -8.16 -1.58
N PRO A 93 -14.52 -7.59 -0.71
CA PRO A 93 -14.94 -7.15 0.62
C PRO A 93 -16.02 -6.08 0.52
N VAL A 94 -16.94 -6.06 1.49
CA VAL A 94 -17.97 -5.01 1.59
C VAL A 94 -17.42 -3.77 2.26
N ASP A 95 -16.48 -3.94 3.18
CA ASP A 95 -15.88 -2.86 3.96
C ASP A 95 -14.82 -2.10 3.14
N GLU A 96 -14.69 -0.80 3.39
CA GLU A 96 -13.64 0.07 2.83
C GLU A 96 -12.26 -0.22 3.43
N LEU A 97 -12.23 -0.76 4.65
CA LEU A 97 -11.00 -1.16 5.33
C LEU A 97 -10.49 -2.49 4.80
N PRO A 98 -9.21 -2.83 5.04
CA PRO A 98 -8.72 -4.17 4.80
C PRO A 98 -9.50 -5.22 5.61
N VAL A 99 -9.72 -6.38 5.01
CA VAL A 99 -10.55 -7.44 5.56
C VAL A 99 -9.80 -8.76 5.56
N TRP A 100 -9.72 -9.41 6.73
CA TRP A 100 -9.31 -10.81 6.80
C TRP A 100 -10.41 -11.71 6.28
N TRP A 101 -10.07 -12.60 5.33
CA TRP A 101 -10.99 -13.59 4.83
C TRP A 101 -11.12 -14.76 5.81
N GLY A 102 -12.24 -14.80 6.53
CA GLY A 102 -12.49 -15.76 7.60
C GLY A 102 -12.60 -17.22 7.18
N GLU A 103 -12.63 -17.53 5.86
CA GLU A 103 -12.50 -18.91 5.33
C GLU A 103 -11.01 -19.29 5.11
N SER A 104 -10.08 -18.37 5.28
CA SER A 104 -8.63 -18.61 5.22
C SER A 104 -8.06 -18.98 6.60
N GLY A 105 -6.74 -19.16 6.69
CA GLY A 105 -6.08 -19.43 7.97
C GLY A 105 -6.33 -18.34 9.00
N MET A 106 -6.58 -18.74 10.26
CA MET A 106 -6.65 -17.79 11.38
C MET A 106 -5.23 -17.43 11.82
N PRO A 107 -4.88 -16.13 11.89
CA PRO A 107 -3.53 -15.71 12.26
C PRO A 107 -3.08 -16.23 13.62
N GLY A 108 -1.91 -16.84 13.69
CA GLY A 108 -1.32 -17.40 14.90
C GLY A 108 0.01 -18.10 14.58
N THR A 109 0.91 -18.23 15.55
CA THR A 109 2.22 -18.87 15.33
C THR A 109 2.13 -20.36 15.00
N SER A 110 1.05 -21.02 15.42
CA SER A 110 0.78 -22.45 15.14
C SER A 110 -0.07 -22.69 13.91
N THR A 111 -0.48 -21.63 13.19
CA THR A 111 -1.35 -21.73 12.03
C THR A 111 -0.65 -22.42 10.87
N THR A 112 -1.25 -23.49 10.35
CA THR A 112 -0.74 -24.27 9.21
C THR A 112 -1.37 -23.88 7.88
N GLN A 113 -2.43 -23.06 7.90
CA GLN A 113 -3.15 -22.59 6.75
C GLN A 113 -2.65 -21.20 6.34
N THR A 114 -2.69 -20.92 5.04
CA THR A 114 -2.42 -19.58 4.53
C THR A 114 -3.46 -18.59 5.03
N VAL A 115 -2.99 -17.49 5.61
CA VAL A 115 -3.80 -16.33 6.02
C VAL A 115 -3.99 -15.42 4.81
N VAL A 116 -5.21 -14.94 4.57
CA VAL A 116 -5.50 -14.04 3.45
C VAL A 116 -6.20 -12.78 3.96
N VAL A 117 -5.64 -11.62 3.60
CA VAL A 117 -6.22 -10.31 3.84
C VAL A 117 -6.38 -9.60 2.51
N VAL A 118 -7.56 -9.07 2.26
CA VAL A 118 -7.87 -8.34 1.03
C VAL A 118 -8.35 -6.93 1.34
N GLY A 119 -8.23 -6.04 0.37
CA GLY A 119 -8.73 -4.67 0.52
C GLY A 119 -8.97 -4.05 -0.83
N HIS A 120 -9.66 -2.91 -0.80
CA HIS A 120 -9.91 -2.15 -2.01
C HIS A 120 -8.70 -1.34 -2.45
N ASN A 121 -8.65 -1.11 -3.75
CA ASN A 121 -7.88 -0.06 -4.39
C ASN A 121 -8.75 0.53 -5.50
N TYR A 122 -8.89 1.84 -5.53
CA TYR A 122 -9.81 2.55 -6.42
C TYR A 122 -9.07 3.51 -7.36
N THR A 123 -9.66 3.76 -8.51
CA THR A 123 -9.16 4.76 -9.47
C THR A 123 -9.48 6.19 -9.03
N THR A 124 -10.53 6.38 -8.22
CA THR A 124 -11.11 7.71 -7.95
C THR A 124 -11.02 8.15 -6.49
N ARG A 125 -10.59 7.28 -5.59
CA ARG A 125 -10.50 7.58 -4.15
C ARG A 125 -9.41 6.77 -3.46
N GLU A 126 -8.98 7.25 -2.31
CA GLU A 126 -8.00 6.55 -1.48
C GLU A 126 -8.61 5.31 -0.81
N ALA A 127 -7.77 4.28 -0.65
CA ALA A 127 -8.05 3.11 0.16
C ALA A 127 -6.74 2.62 0.79
N PRO A 128 -6.76 2.03 2.00
CA PRO A 128 -5.53 1.63 2.68
C PRO A 128 -4.65 0.70 1.82
N PHE A 129 -5.25 -0.26 1.12
CA PHE A 129 -4.49 -1.24 0.32
C PHE A 129 -3.99 -0.71 -1.04
N ARG A 130 -4.23 0.55 -1.37
CA ARG A 130 -3.46 1.22 -2.43
C ARG A 130 -1.95 1.15 -2.13
N ALA A 131 -1.56 1.17 -0.85
CA ALA A 131 -0.18 1.05 -0.41
C ALA A 131 0.51 -0.27 -0.82
N LEU A 132 -0.22 -1.32 -1.22
CA LEU A 132 0.41 -2.57 -1.66
C LEU A 132 1.33 -2.38 -2.87
N ARG A 133 1.06 -1.37 -3.72
CA ARG A 133 1.89 -1.08 -4.91
C ARG A 133 3.31 -0.60 -4.59
N VAL A 134 3.56 -0.14 -3.37
CA VAL A 134 4.89 0.33 -2.94
C VAL A 134 5.55 -0.61 -1.93
N VAL A 135 4.94 -1.76 -1.67
CA VAL A 135 5.56 -2.83 -0.87
C VAL A 135 6.70 -3.46 -1.66
N GLU A 136 7.81 -3.73 -0.99
CA GLU A 136 9.00 -4.34 -1.56
C GLU A 136 9.36 -5.62 -0.80
N PRO A 137 10.00 -6.61 -1.47
CA PRO A 137 10.60 -7.74 -0.77
C PRO A 137 11.56 -7.26 0.33
N GLY A 138 11.46 -7.86 1.52
CA GLY A 138 12.18 -7.46 2.72
C GLY A 138 11.47 -6.43 3.59
N ASP A 139 10.35 -5.87 3.14
CA ASP A 139 9.45 -5.11 4.02
C ASP A 139 8.81 -6.05 5.05
N ARG A 140 8.18 -5.47 6.07
CA ARG A 140 7.52 -6.20 7.13
C ARG A 140 6.05 -5.88 7.22
N ILE A 141 5.27 -6.92 7.51
CA ILE A 141 3.83 -6.80 7.77
C ILE A 141 3.60 -7.20 9.22
N LEU A 142 2.93 -6.35 9.98
CA LEU A 142 2.51 -6.67 11.33
C LEU A 142 1.00 -6.87 11.35
N LEU A 143 0.56 -8.00 11.90
CA LEU A 143 -0.84 -8.25 12.26
C LEU A 143 -1.00 -8.20 13.77
N GLY A 144 -1.79 -7.23 14.24
CA GLY A 144 -2.22 -7.13 15.64
C GLY A 144 -3.47 -7.97 15.86
N THR A 145 -3.42 -8.88 16.81
CA THR A 145 -4.55 -9.69 17.30
C THR A 145 -4.75 -9.45 18.80
N PRO A 146 -5.91 -9.85 19.37
CA PRO A 146 -6.09 -9.80 20.83
C PRO A 146 -5.05 -10.59 21.61
N ASN A 147 -4.45 -11.63 20.98
CA ASN A 147 -3.50 -12.52 21.63
C ASN A 147 -2.04 -12.09 21.44
N GLY A 148 -1.76 -11.08 20.61
CA GLY A 148 -0.42 -10.56 20.36
C GLY A 148 -0.19 -10.12 18.92
N THR A 149 1.05 -9.77 18.62
CA THR A 149 1.47 -9.32 17.30
C THR A 149 2.20 -10.43 16.56
N LEU A 150 1.82 -10.63 15.31
CA LEU A 150 2.51 -11.48 14.35
C LEU A 150 3.29 -10.60 13.37
N GLU A 151 4.55 -10.89 13.13
CA GLU A 151 5.40 -10.20 12.17
C GLU A 151 5.71 -11.14 11.01
N TYR A 152 5.57 -10.63 9.78
CA TYR A 152 5.84 -11.37 8.56
C TYR A 152 6.85 -10.61 7.71
N ASP A 153 7.80 -11.32 7.13
CA ASP A 153 8.74 -10.81 6.15
C ASP A 153 8.16 -10.96 4.74
N VAL A 154 8.15 -9.89 3.97
CA VAL A 154 7.68 -9.89 2.59
C VAL A 154 8.69 -10.62 1.72
N GLU A 155 8.22 -11.68 1.02
CA GLU A 155 9.04 -12.47 0.10
C GLU A 155 8.87 -12.05 -1.34
N THR A 156 7.61 -11.87 -1.79
CA THR A 156 7.28 -11.63 -3.19
C THR A 156 6.13 -10.65 -3.33
N VAL A 157 6.18 -9.83 -4.38
CA VAL A 157 5.12 -8.90 -4.76
C VAL A 157 4.89 -8.95 -6.27
N GLY A 158 3.67 -8.70 -6.72
CA GLY A 158 3.42 -8.63 -8.16
C GLY A 158 1.95 -8.76 -8.55
N PRO A 159 1.66 -8.57 -9.84
CA PRO A 159 0.31 -8.75 -10.38
C PRO A 159 -0.07 -10.24 -10.46
N LEU A 160 -1.36 -10.50 -10.26
CA LEU A 160 -1.98 -11.80 -10.42
C LEU A 160 -3.35 -11.61 -11.08
N HIS A 161 -3.60 -12.29 -12.19
CA HIS A 161 -4.87 -12.15 -12.92
C HIS A 161 -6.10 -12.31 -12.02
N LYS A 162 -7.09 -11.41 -12.13
CA LYS A 162 -8.32 -11.42 -11.33
C LYS A 162 -9.03 -12.75 -11.44
N GLY A 163 -9.52 -13.24 -10.29
CA GLY A 163 -10.09 -14.57 -10.17
C GLY A 163 -9.09 -15.69 -9.95
N SER A 164 -7.81 -15.48 -10.29
CA SER A 164 -6.78 -16.52 -10.09
C SER A 164 -6.47 -16.76 -8.62
N LEU A 165 -6.61 -15.75 -7.75
CA LEU A 165 -6.31 -15.92 -6.31
C LEU A 165 -7.16 -17.05 -5.70
N LEU A 166 -8.44 -17.13 -6.02
CA LEU A 166 -9.31 -18.23 -5.56
C LEU A 166 -9.06 -19.54 -6.30
N GLY A 167 -8.63 -19.49 -7.56
CA GLY A 167 -8.26 -20.64 -8.38
C GLY A 167 -6.83 -21.14 -8.16
N ALA A 168 -5.94 -20.29 -7.69
CA ALA A 168 -4.53 -20.62 -7.46
C ALA A 168 -4.37 -21.48 -6.19
N HIS A 169 -4.61 -22.77 -6.31
CA HIS A 169 -4.42 -23.70 -5.20
C HIS A 169 -3.02 -23.58 -4.60
N GLU A 170 -2.00 -23.42 -5.43
CA GLU A 170 -0.60 -23.28 -5.05
C GLU A 170 -0.33 -22.07 -4.13
N LEU A 171 -1.03 -20.95 -4.37
CA LEU A 171 -0.92 -19.78 -3.50
C LEU A 171 -1.70 -19.96 -2.19
N ARG A 172 -2.87 -20.63 -2.26
CA ARG A 172 -3.77 -20.80 -1.12
C ARG A 172 -3.58 -22.13 -0.39
N GLU A 173 -2.67 -22.98 -0.86
CA GLU A 173 -2.32 -24.21 -0.14
C GLU A 173 -2.00 -23.90 1.32
N SER A 174 -2.29 -24.88 2.18
CA SER A 174 -1.94 -24.81 3.59
C SER A 174 -0.43 -24.75 3.73
N VAL A 175 0.11 -23.53 3.81
CA VAL A 175 1.53 -23.27 4.07
C VAL A 175 1.63 -22.62 5.43
N PRO A 176 2.29 -23.30 6.40
CA PRO A 176 2.48 -22.74 7.73
C PRO A 176 3.15 -21.37 7.67
N GLY A 177 2.57 -20.40 8.38
CA GLY A 177 3.10 -19.05 8.49
C GLY A 177 2.98 -18.19 7.23
N ARG A 178 2.30 -18.62 6.16
CA ARG A 178 2.10 -17.78 4.97
C ARG A 178 0.99 -16.75 5.19
N LEU A 179 1.27 -15.51 4.79
CA LEU A 179 0.29 -14.43 4.68
C LEU A 179 0.24 -13.95 3.23
N ILE A 180 -0.97 -13.76 2.71
CA ILE A 180 -1.22 -13.13 1.40
C ILE A 180 -2.03 -11.85 1.62
N LEU A 181 -1.52 -10.72 1.11
CA LEU A 181 -2.31 -9.50 0.96
C LEU A 181 -2.67 -9.34 -0.52
N ALA A 182 -3.89 -8.88 -0.81
CA ALA A 182 -4.32 -8.64 -2.19
C ALA A 182 -5.27 -7.44 -2.29
N ASN A 183 -5.19 -6.74 -3.43
CA ASN A 183 -6.15 -5.70 -3.82
C ASN A 183 -6.48 -5.81 -5.32
N CYS A 184 -7.44 -5.01 -5.79
CA CYS A 184 -7.59 -4.74 -7.22
C CYS A 184 -6.43 -3.88 -7.70
N ASP A 185 -5.73 -4.30 -8.74
CA ASP A 185 -4.61 -3.52 -9.26
C ASP A 185 -5.10 -2.31 -10.06
N VAL A 186 -4.47 -1.17 -9.79
CA VAL A 186 -4.72 0.11 -10.46
C VAL A 186 -3.36 0.69 -10.86
N VAL A 187 -3.18 0.93 -12.16
CA VAL A 187 -1.95 1.48 -12.75
C VAL A 187 -2.30 2.79 -13.44
N GLU A 188 -1.57 3.85 -13.11
CA GLU A 188 -1.78 5.19 -13.69
C GLU A 188 -3.24 5.69 -13.63
N GLY A 189 -3.94 5.35 -12.54
CA GLY A 189 -5.35 5.72 -12.35
C GLY A 189 -6.35 4.83 -13.07
N GLU A 190 -5.91 3.81 -13.80
CA GLU A 190 -6.77 2.88 -14.54
C GLU A 190 -6.81 1.51 -13.86
N SER A 191 -8.01 0.91 -13.79
CA SER A 191 -8.18 -0.46 -13.29
C SER A 191 -7.62 -1.46 -14.29
N THR A 192 -6.80 -2.39 -13.82
CA THR A 192 -6.29 -3.49 -14.64
C THR A 192 -7.14 -4.76 -14.50
N ASP A 193 -6.85 -5.79 -15.30
CA ASP A 193 -7.43 -7.12 -15.15
C ASP A 193 -6.71 -7.99 -14.10
N ASP A 194 -5.89 -7.35 -13.27
CA ASP A 194 -5.10 -8.03 -12.24
C ASP A 194 -5.49 -7.60 -10.82
N ASN A 195 -5.15 -8.45 -9.87
CA ASN A 195 -4.93 -8.08 -8.48
C ASN A 195 -3.46 -7.80 -8.27
N TYR A 196 -3.11 -6.91 -7.34
CA TYR A 196 -1.75 -6.83 -6.85
C TYR A 196 -1.65 -7.64 -5.57
N VAL A 197 -0.66 -8.52 -5.52
CA VAL A 197 -0.52 -9.52 -4.45
C VAL A 197 0.83 -9.36 -3.77
N VAL A 198 0.83 -9.44 -2.45
CA VAL A 198 2.00 -9.50 -1.59
C VAL A 198 1.98 -10.84 -0.87
N ILE A 199 3.06 -11.60 -0.97
CA ILE A 199 3.25 -12.86 -0.27
C ILE A 199 4.32 -12.67 0.78
N ALA A 200 4.01 -13.04 2.01
CA ALA A 200 4.91 -12.91 3.14
C ALA A 200 4.91 -14.18 3.99
N GLN A 201 5.99 -14.39 4.72
CA GLN A 201 6.20 -15.51 5.61
C GLN A 201 6.38 -15.05 7.05
N LEU A 202 5.78 -15.74 8.00
CA LEU A 202 5.93 -15.46 9.43
C LEU A 202 7.42 -15.45 9.77
N ALA A 203 7.89 -14.34 10.36
CA ALA A 203 9.28 -14.16 10.73
C ALA A 203 9.72 -15.21 11.74
N ALA A 204 10.88 -15.80 11.52
CA ALA A 204 11.51 -16.68 12.49
C ALA A 204 12.16 -15.81 13.59
N HIS A 205 11.71 -15.93 14.81
CA HIS A 205 12.23 -15.24 15.97
C HIS A 205 13.13 -16.16 16.81
#